data_9fbdd8f15e40a7cd49ab16fa1c600dd7
#
_entry.id   9fbdd8f15e40a7cd49ab16fa1c600dd7
#
_cell.length_a   1.000
_cell.length_b   1.000
_cell.length_c   1.000
_cell.angle_alpha   90.00
_cell.angle_beta   90.00
_cell.angle_gamma   90.00
#
_symmetry.space_group_name_H-M   'P 1'
#
loop_
_entity.id
_entity.type
_entity.pdbx_description
1 polymer ?
#
loop_
_entity_poly.entity_id
_entity_poly.type
_entity_poly.pdbx_seq_one_letter_code
_entity_poly.pdbx_strand_id
1 'polypeptide(L)'
;TARYRALADEYDVTINLRPVYPLAIREPNFFERNHPNWMRYTFLDMFRVATFHGIPFGPPRPDPIVQDVATRKIAADQPYIFRLTRLGQAAARRGKSLAFCHEVGKLVWGGAENWHEGDHLKGAADRAGLNLAELDAEVLADAEALDAEIGTNQAALEASGHWGVPTLVFNGEPFFGQDRIDMAIWRMEQEGLVRR
;
A
#
# COMPACT_ATOMS: atom_id res chain seq x y z
N THR A 1 -1.57 4.82 5.46
CA THR A 1 -1.62 3.77 6.51
C THR A 1 -1.71 4.34 7.92
N ALA A 2 -1.03 5.48 8.26
CA ALA A 2 -1.11 6.08 9.61
C ALA A 2 -2.57 6.39 10.03
N ARG A 3 -3.36 7.05 9.17
CA ARG A 3 -4.78 7.37 9.43
C ARG A 3 -5.64 6.12 9.62
N TYR A 4 -5.37 5.03 8.88
CA TYR A 4 -6.08 3.76 9.07
C TYR A 4 -5.72 3.10 10.40
N ARG A 5 -4.46 3.20 10.86
CA ARG A 5 -4.09 2.72 12.19
C ARG A 5 -4.80 3.52 13.28
N ALA A 6 -4.77 4.86 13.18
CA ALA A 6 -5.49 5.72 14.12
C ALA A 6 -6.98 5.36 14.18
N LEU A 7 -7.62 5.11 13.03
CA LEU A 7 -9.01 4.67 12.98
C LEU A 7 -9.23 3.35 13.76
N ALA A 8 -8.36 2.36 13.57
CA ALA A 8 -8.45 1.08 14.29
C ALA A 8 -8.15 1.21 15.79
N ASP A 9 -7.33 2.19 16.19
CA ASP A 9 -7.00 2.45 17.59
C ASP A 9 -8.11 3.23 18.30
N GLU A 10 -8.76 4.18 17.61
CA GLU A 10 -9.77 5.07 18.18
C GLU A 10 -11.20 4.49 18.20
N TYR A 11 -11.51 3.59 17.29
CA TYR A 11 -12.87 3.07 17.10
C TYR A 11 -12.91 1.55 17.24
N ASP A 12 -14.09 1.03 17.56
CA ASP A 12 -14.32 -0.42 17.61
C ASP A 12 -14.53 -0.98 16.20
N VAL A 13 -13.45 -1.00 15.42
CA VAL A 13 -13.43 -1.48 14.04
C VAL A 13 -12.16 -2.28 13.75
N THR A 14 -12.29 -3.29 12.92
CA THR A 14 -11.16 -4.06 12.40
C THR A 14 -10.90 -3.68 10.95
N ILE A 15 -9.66 -3.29 10.65
CA ILE A 15 -9.22 -2.97 9.30
C ILE A 15 -8.40 -4.11 8.74
N ASN A 16 -8.93 -4.79 7.74
CA ASN A 16 -8.27 -5.85 7.00
C ASN A 16 -7.62 -5.26 5.74
N LEU A 17 -6.34 -4.90 5.82
CA LEU A 17 -5.61 -4.43 4.65
C LEU A 17 -5.31 -5.62 3.72
N ARG A 18 -5.75 -5.50 2.47
CA ARG A 18 -5.60 -6.49 1.40
C ARG A 18 -4.63 -5.95 0.35
N PRO A 19 -3.41 -6.47 0.27
CA PRO A 19 -2.44 -6.03 -0.73
C PRO A 19 -2.89 -6.33 -2.16
N VAL A 20 -2.59 -5.40 -3.06
CA VAL A 20 -2.73 -5.56 -4.51
C VAL A 20 -1.44 -5.09 -5.18
N TYR A 21 -1.16 -5.56 -6.39
CA TYR A 21 -0.04 -5.01 -7.15
C TYR A 21 -0.30 -3.54 -7.50
N PRO A 22 0.76 -2.70 -7.54
CA PRO A 22 0.63 -1.31 -7.98
C PRO A 22 0.05 -1.18 -9.37
N LEU A 23 -0.55 -0.04 -9.64
CA LEU A 23 -1.16 0.28 -10.94
C LEU A 23 -0.17 0.12 -12.11
N ALA A 24 1.10 0.48 -11.89
CA ALA A 24 2.18 0.28 -12.85
C ALA A 24 2.34 -1.17 -13.32
N ILE A 25 2.05 -2.15 -12.44
CA ILE A 25 2.13 -3.58 -12.75
C ILE A 25 0.81 -4.09 -13.35
N ARG A 26 -0.33 -3.62 -12.82
CA ARG A 26 -1.66 -4.05 -13.29
C ARG A 26 -2.03 -3.45 -14.65
N GLU A 27 -1.60 -2.21 -14.90
CA GLU A 27 -1.86 -1.47 -16.13
C GLU A 27 -0.57 -0.78 -16.62
N PRO A 28 0.38 -1.49 -17.22
CA PRO A 28 1.70 -0.93 -17.57
C PRO A 28 1.65 0.35 -18.42
N ASN A 29 0.63 0.48 -19.28
CA ASN A 29 0.46 1.66 -20.15
C ASN A 29 -0.33 2.80 -19.49
N PHE A 30 -0.70 2.69 -18.21
CA PHE A 30 -1.50 3.70 -17.53
C PHE A 30 -0.82 5.06 -17.54
N PHE A 31 0.45 5.12 -17.19
CA PHE A 31 1.21 6.37 -17.09
C PHE A 31 1.46 7.04 -18.44
N GLU A 32 1.60 6.25 -19.51
CA GLU A 32 1.76 6.78 -20.88
C GLU A 32 0.48 7.45 -21.39
N ARG A 33 -0.68 6.92 -21.05
CA ARG A 33 -2.01 7.40 -21.50
C ARG A 33 -2.50 8.65 -20.77
N ASN A 34 -1.95 8.94 -19.59
CA ASN A 34 -2.41 10.06 -18.79
C ASN A 34 -1.84 11.41 -19.26
N HIS A 35 -2.60 12.47 -19.03
CA HIS A 35 -2.18 13.82 -19.34
C HIS A 35 -0.85 14.15 -18.63
N PRO A 36 0.13 14.79 -19.30
CA PRO A 36 1.44 15.10 -18.71
C PRO A 36 1.36 15.85 -17.36
N ASN A 37 0.41 16.75 -17.21
CA ASN A 37 0.22 17.50 -15.96
C ASN A 37 -0.27 16.63 -14.80
N TRP A 38 -0.88 15.48 -15.06
CA TRP A 38 -1.36 14.59 -14.01
C TRP A 38 -0.22 14.13 -13.10
N MET A 39 0.86 13.62 -13.66
CA MET A 39 2.04 13.18 -12.89
C MET A 39 2.63 14.32 -12.07
N ARG A 40 2.84 15.49 -12.72
CA ARG A 40 3.40 16.66 -12.05
C ARG A 40 2.52 17.12 -10.89
N TYR A 41 1.21 17.18 -11.09
CA TYR A 41 0.26 17.54 -10.05
C TYR A 41 0.29 16.51 -8.90
N THR A 42 0.23 15.23 -9.23
CA THR A 42 0.23 14.15 -8.23
C THR A 42 1.47 14.21 -7.33
N PHE A 43 2.66 14.34 -7.90
CA PHE A 43 3.88 14.48 -7.10
C PHE A 43 3.84 15.70 -6.20
N LEU A 44 3.44 16.85 -6.72
CA LEU A 44 3.34 18.08 -5.94
C LEU A 44 2.31 17.93 -4.80
N ASP A 45 1.21 17.28 -5.07
CA ASP A 45 0.14 17.05 -4.11
C ASP A 45 0.54 16.07 -3.00
N MET A 46 1.30 15.02 -3.33
CA MET A 46 1.87 14.10 -2.33
C MET A 46 2.71 14.86 -1.28
N PHE A 47 3.58 15.78 -1.72
CA PHE A 47 4.37 16.62 -0.80
C PHE A 47 3.49 17.56 0.04
N ARG A 48 2.48 18.18 -0.56
CA ARG A 48 1.53 19.05 0.16
C ARG A 48 0.78 18.29 1.24
N VAL A 49 0.24 17.13 0.90
CA VAL A 49 -0.52 16.29 1.82
C VAL A 49 0.38 15.78 2.95
N ALA A 50 1.59 15.35 2.64
CA ALA A 50 2.55 14.93 3.66
C ALA A 50 2.88 16.07 4.63
N THR A 51 3.17 17.27 4.09
CA THR A 51 3.44 18.47 4.89
C THR A 51 2.22 18.85 5.75
N PHE A 52 1.03 18.85 5.17
CA PHE A 52 -0.21 19.18 5.88
C PHE A 52 -0.47 18.26 7.07
N HIS A 53 -0.14 16.97 6.93
CA HIS A 53 -0.30 15.98 7.99
C HIS A 53 0.95 15.80 8.89
N GLY A 54 2.03 16.56 8.67
CA GLY A 54 3.28 16.41 9.42
C GLY A 54 3.96 15.05 9.24
N ILE A 55 3.77 14.40 8.08
CA ILE A 55 4.32 13.07 7.79
C ILE A 55 5.65 13.23 7.06
N PRO A 56 6.76 12.65 7.55
CA PRO A 56 8.00 12.56 6.79
C PRO A 56 7.75 11.88 5.43
N PHE A 57 8.13 12.55 4.35
CA PHE A 57 7.91 12.05 3.00
C PHE A 57 9.09 12.40 2.10
N GLY A 58 9.57 11.41 1.36
CA GLY A 58 10.61 11.55 0.35
C GLY A 58 10.43 10.50 -0.76
N PRO A 59 10.91 10.79 -1.98
CA PRO A 59 10.86 9.80 -3.05
C PRO A 59 11.68 8.57 -2.67
N PRO A 60 11.19 7.36 -2.99
CA PRO A 60 11.91 6.12 -2.67
C PRO A 60 13.21 6.01 -3.46
N ARG A 61 14.24 5.45 -2.83
CA ARG A 61 15.56 5.26 -3.42
C ARG A 61 16.13 3.89 -3.05
N PRO A 62 16.09 2.91 -4.00
CA PRO A 62 15.46 2.97 -5.33
C PRO A 62 13.94 3.03 -5.29
N ASP A 63 13.30 3.42 -6.41
CA ASP A 63 11.85 3.25 -6.57
C ASP A 63 11.53 1.74 -6.58
N PRO A 64 10.55 1.27 -5.81
CA PRO A 64 10.11 -0.13 -5.87
C PRO A 64 9.65 -0.57 -7.27
N ILE A 65 9.20 0.38 -8.09
CA ILE A 65 8.88 0.16 -9.50
C ILE A 65 10.04 0.65 -10.37
N VAL A 66 10.71 -0.27 -11.04
CA VAL A 66 11.74 0.10 -12.03
C VAL A 66 11.07 0.61 -13.28
N GLN A 67 11.35 1.87 -13.62
CA GLN A 67 10.74 2.56 -14.75
C GLN A 67 11.70 3.57 -15.37
N ASP A 68 11.55 3.82 -16.66
CA ASP A 68 12.19 4.94 -17.34
C ASP A 68 11.37 6.20 -17.14
N VAL A 69 11.91 7.15 -16.37
CA VAL A 69 11.19 8.38 -15.98
C VAL A 69 10.89 9.28 -17.19
N ALA A 70 11.75 9.26 -18.21
CA ALA A 70 11.59 10.11 -19.40
C ALA A 70 10.48 9.58 -20.33
N THR A 71 10.48 8.27 -20.58
CA THR A 71 9.50 7.60 -21.44
C THR A 71 8.26 7.11 -20.70
N ARG A 72 8.31 7.03 -19.38
CA ARG A 72 7.28 6.45 -18.48
C ARG A 72 7.04 4.96 -18.72
N LYS A 73 7.98 4.28 -19.36
CA LYS A 73 7.89 2.84 -19.58
C LYS A 73 8.29 2.07 -18.34
N ILE A 74 7.45 1.13 -17.96
CA ILE A 74 7.72 0.19 -16.88
C ILE A 74 8.68 -0.88 -17.39
N ALA A 75 9.78 -1.13 -16.66
CA ALA A 75 10.73 -2.17 -17.03
C ALA A 75 10.10 -3.56 -16.91
N ALA A 76 10.52 -4.48 -17.76
CA ALA A 76 10.05 -5.86 -17.70
C ALA A 76 10.58 -6.58 -16.45
N ASP A 77 11.79 -6.27 -16.02
CA ASP A 77 12.38 -6.78 -14.78
C ASP A 77 12.03 -5.85 -13.61
N GLN A 78 11.45 -6.43 -12.55
CA GLN A 78 10.97 -5.74 -11.36
C GLN A 78 11.50 -6.43 -10.09
N PRO A 79 12.75 -6.16 -9.71
CA PRO A 79 13.41 -6.89 -8.62
C PRO A 79 12.79 -6.66 -7.22
N TYR A 80 12.02 -5.58 -7.04
CA TYR A 80 11.58 -5.18 -5.71
C TYR A 80 10.09 -5.38 -5.46
N ILE A 81 9.23 -4.94 -6.40
CA ILE A 81 7.80 -4.78 -6.12
C ILE A 81 7.08 -6.10 -5.91
N PHE A 82 7.46 -7.15 -6.64
CA PHE A 82 6.84 -8.47 -6.47
C PHE A 82 7.13 -9.03 -5.06
N ARG A 83 8.40 -8.98 -4.63
CA ARG A 83 8.76 -9.41 -3.27
C ARG A 83 8.03 -8.59 -2.22
N LEU A 84 8.02 -7.25 -2.32
CA LEU A 84 7.34 -6.38 -1.35
C LEU A 84 5.85 -6.68 -1.24
N THR A 85 5.16 -6.88 -2.36
CA THR A 85 3.72 -7.16 -2.37
C THR A 85 3.43 -8.54 -1.79
N ARG A 86 4.22 -9.56 -2.13
CA ARG A 86 4.10 -10.91 -1.56
C ARG A 86 4.39 -10.93 -0.05
N LEU A 87 5.39 -10.19 0.43
CA LEU A 87 5.63 -10.00 1.86
C LEU A 87 4.43 -9.37 2.56
N GLY A 88 3.79 -8.37 1.94
CA GLY A 88 2.55 -7.77 2.43
C GLY A 88 1.40 -8.78 2.52
N GLN A 89 1.30 -9.69 1.54
CA GLN A 89 0.28 -10.74 1.54
C GLN A 89 0.60 -11.83 2.58
N ALA A 90 1.86 -12.22 2.74
CA ALA A 90 2.28 -13.14 3.81
C ALA A 90 2.02 -12.54 5.22
N ALA A 91 2.19 -11.23 5.36
CA ALA A 91 1.78 -10.50 6.56
C ALA A 91 0.25 -10.51 6.75
N ALA A 92 -0.53 -10.46 5.66
CA ALA A 92 -2.00 -10.53 5.72
C ALA A 92 -2.48 -11.90 6.22
N ARG A 93 -1.86 -12.99 5.81
CA ARG A 93 -2.13 -14.35 6.33
C ARG A 93 -1.97 -14.42 7.87
N ARG A 94 -1.15 -13.53 8.45
CA ARG A 94 -0.90 -13.41 9.91
C ARG A 94 -1.72 -12.32 10.59
N GLY A 95 -2.66 -11.67 9.88
CA GLY A 95 -3.45 -10.55 10.40
C GLY A 95 -2.61 -9.29 10.68
N LYS A 96 -1.42 -9.17 10.07
CA LYS A 96 -0.45 -8.09 10.33
C LYS A 96 -0.21 -7.16 9.13
N SER A 97 -1.00 -7.26 8.07
CA SER A 97 -0.79 -6.50 6.83
C SER A 97 -0.79 -4.99 7.05
N LEU A 98 -1.72 -4.45 7.85
CA LEU A 98 -1.77 -3.02 8.11
C LEU A 98 -0.52 -2.52 8.85
N ALA A 99 -0.05 -3.25 9.86
CA ALA A 99 1.17 -2.92 10.60
C ALA A 99 2.41 -3.01 9.70
N PHE A 100 2.53 -4.09 8.92
CA PHE A 100 3.64 -4.30 7.99
C PHE A 100 3.68 -3.22 6.90
N CYS A 101 2.57 -2.98 6.20
CA CYS A 101 2.49 -1.96 5.16
C CYS A 101 2.70 -0.54 5.70
N HIS A 102 2.36 -0.28 6.97
CA HIS A 102 2.68 0.99 7.61
C HIS A 102 4.19 1.16 7.80
N GLU A 103 4.87 0.18 8.39
CA GLU A 103 6.31 0.27 8.67
C GLU A 103 7.15 0.25 7.38
N VAL A 104 6.79 -0.57 6.41
CA VAL A 104 7.43 -0.58 5.08
C VAL A 104 7.16 0.72 4.32
N GLY A 105 5.94 1.24 4.39
CA GLY A 105 5.61 2.52 3.77
C GLY A 105 6.41 3.69 4.35
N LYS A 106 6.63 3.72 5.67
CA LYS A 106 7.52 4.69 6.34
C LYS A 106 8.96 4.54 5.90
N LEU A 107 9.44 3.30 5.75
CA LEU A 107 10.79 3.03 5.29
C LEU A 107 10.99 3.51 3.84
N VAL A 108 10.14 3.06 2.93
CA VAL A 108 10.28 3.29 1.50
C VAL A 108 10.02 4.75 1.12
N TRP A 109 8.98 5.37 1.70
CA TRP A 109 8.54 6.73 1.38
C TRP A 109 8.96 7.79 2.41
N GLY A 110 9.71 7.40 3.43
CA GLY A 110 10.23 8.31 4.45
C GLY A 110 11.61 8.87 4.15
N GLY A 111 12.15 8.63 2.94
CA GLY A 111 13.44 9.15 2.50
C GLY A 111 14.64 8.28 2.87
N ALA A 112 14.44 7.02 3.29
CA ALA A 112 15.54 6.09 3.50
C ALA A 112 16.20 5.75 2.15
N GLU A 113 17.53 5.91 2.08
CA GLU A 113 18.31 5.44 0.93
C GLU A 113 18.58 3.95 1.06
N ASN A 114 18.62 3.25 -0.06
CA ASN A 114 18.91 1.81 -0.12
C ASN A 114 18.06 0.97 0.85
N TRP A 115 16.77 1.29 0.96
CA TRP A 115 15.81 0.64 1.86
C TRP A 115 15.76 -0.89 1.71
N HIS A 116 16.19 -1.42 0.56
CA HIS A 116 16.21 -2.83 0.20
C HIS A 116 17.47 -3.57 0.66
N GLU A 117 18.49 -2.86 1.14
CA GLU A 117 19.76 -3.40 1.59
C GLU A 117 19.84 -3.50 3.13
N GLY A 118 20.80 -4.30 3.60
CA GLY A 118 21.08 -4.45 5.04
C GLY A 118 19.84 -4.86 5.84
N ASP A 119 19.72 -4.30 7.04
CA ASP A 119 18.67 -4.64 8.00
C ASP A 119 17.43 -3.70 7.94
N HIS A 120 17.33 -2.82 6.96
CA HIS A 120 16.25 -1.84 6.87
C HIS A 120 14.87 -2.50 6.83
N LEU A 121 14.68 -3.45 5.92
CA LEU A 121 13.40 -4.15 5.77
C LEU A 121 13.13 -5.09 6.95
N LYS A 122 14.20 -5.72 7.49
CA LYS A 122 14.11 -6.53 8.71
C LYS A 122 13.61 -5.67 9.87
N GLY A 123 14.18 -4.51 10.10
CA GLY A 123 13.74 -3.59 11.15
C GLY A 123 12.28 -3.14 10.99
N ALA A 124 11.81 -2.94 9.75
CA ALA A 124 10.40 -2.64 9.48
C ALA A 124 9.48 -3.82 9.81
N ALA A 125 9.88 -5.06 9.46
CA ALA A 125 9.15 -6.27 9.81
C ALA A 125 9.10 -6.49 11.33
N ASP A 126 10.24 -6.34 12.02
CA ASP A 126 10.34 -6.47 13.49
C ASP A 126 9.38 -5.49 14.20
N ARG A 127 9.31 -4.20 13.76
CA ARG A 127 8.37 -3.22 14.31
C ARG A 127 6.89 -3.54 14.04
N ALA A 128 6.62 -4.30 12.99
CA ALA A 128 5.30 -4.83 12.71
C ALA A 128 4.98 -6.12 13.50
N GLY A 129 5.91 -6.62 14.30
CA GLY A 129 5.80 -7.86 15.06
C GLY A 129 5.88 -9.10 14.15
N LEU A 130 6.71 -9.04 13.13
CA LEU A 130 6.93 -10.09 12.13
C LEU A 130 8.41 -10.41 11.97
N ASN A 131 8.72 -11.64 11.61
CA ASN A 131 10.07 -12.09 11.28
C ASN A 131 10.26 -12.06 9.74
N LEU A 132 11.16 -11.21 9.24
CA LEU A 132 11.39 -11.09 7.80
C LEU A 132 11.87 -12.41 7.17
N ALA A 133 12.74 -13.16 7.86
CA ALA A 133 13.26 -14.42 7.31
C ALA A 133 12.16 -15.48 7.11
N GLU A 134 11.18 -15.54 8.02
CA GLU A 134 10.01 -16.43 7.88
C GLU A 134 9.11 -15.97 6.72
N LEU A 135 8.90 -14.67 6.58
CA LEU A 135 8.14 -14.11 5.46
C LEU A 135 8.82 -14.38 4.11
N ASP A 136 10.14 -14.19 4.03
CA ASP A 136 10.91 -14.48 2.81
C ASP A 136 10.91 -15.97 2.46
N ALA A 137 11.00 -16.87 3.46
CA ALA A 137 10.90 -18.30 3.26
C ALA A 137 9.53 -18.68 2.70
N GLU A 138 8.44 -18.09 3.21
CA GLU A 138 7.09 -18.28 2.66
C GLU A 138 6.97 -17.73 1.24
N VAL A 139 7.47 -16.52 0.98
CA VAL A 139 7.47 -15.92 -0.37
C VAL A 139 8.21 -16.83 -1.37
N LEU A 140 9.31 -17.46 -0.96
CA LEU A 140 10.06 -18.36 -1.82
C LEU A 140 9.30 -19.68 -2.07
N ALA A 141 8.66 -20.22 -1.04
CA ALA A 141 7.96 -21.50 -1.11
C ALA A 141 6.59 -21.40 -1.82
N ASP A 142 5.86 -20.30 -1.61
CA ASP A 142 4.45 -20.14 -1.97
C ASP A 142 4.17 -18.98 -2.93
N ALA A 143 5.16 -18.54 -3.73
CA ALA A 143 5.03 -17.36 -4.58
C ALA A 143 3.76 -17.36 -5.45
N GLU A 144 3.44 -18.49 -6.09
CA GLU A 144 2.24 -18.63 -6.94
C GLU A 144 0.94 -18.53 -6.14
N ALA A 145 0.88 -19.11 -4.95
CA ALA A 145 -0.29 -19.03 -4.09
C ALA A 145 -0.50 -17.60 -3.57
N LEU A 146 0.58 -16.89 -3.18
CA LEU A 146 0.53 -15.50 -2.79
C LEU A 146 0.05 -14.60 -3.95
N ASP A 147 0.53 -14.85 -5.17
CA ASP A 147 0.09 -14.11 -6.36
C ASP A 147 -1.41 -14.36 -6.67
N ALA A 148 -1.88 -15.58 -6.49
CA ALA A 148 -3.30 -15.91 -6.66
C ALA A 148 -4.19 -15.19 -5.62
N GLU A 149 -3.74 -15.10 -4.36
CA GLU A 149 -4.41 -14.33 -3.31
C GLU A 149 -4.42 -12.82 -3.62
N ILE A 150 -3.28 -12.27 -4.08
CA ILE A 150 -3.18 -10.88 -4.53
C ILE A 150 -4.14 -10.63 -5.71
N GLY A 151 -4.22 -11.56 -6.66
CA GLY A 151 -5.19 -11.52 -7.75
C GLY A 151 -6.64 -11.51 -7.25
N THR A 152 -6.96 -12.32 -6.24
CA THR A 152 -8.26 -12.32 -5.57
C THR A 152 -8.55 -10.96 -4.90
N ASN A 153 -7.56 -10.35 -4.29
CA ASN A 153 -7.69 -9.01 -3.70
C ASN A 153 -7.96 -7.95 -4.77
N GLN A 154 -7.30 -8.04 -5.94
CA GLN A 154 -7.53 -7.14 -7.07
C GLN A 154 -8.95 -7.27 -7.62
N ALA A 155 -9.40 -8.50 -7.85
CA ALA A 155 -10.77 -8.77 -8.29
C ALA A 155 -11.82 -8.24 -7.30
N ALA A 156 -11.58 -8.39 -5.99
CA ALA A 156 -12.46 -7.84 -4.96
C ALA A 156 -12.47 -6.30 -4.93
N LEU A 157 -11.32 -5.66 -5.20
CA LEU A 157 -11.24 -4.20 -5.33
C LEU A 157 -12.10 -3.72 -6.51
N GLU A 158 -11.96 -4.34 -7.67
CA GLU A 158 -12.76 -4.01 -8.87
C GLU A 158 -14.25 -4.26 -8.65
N ALA A 159 -14.60 -5.39 -8.04
CA ALA A 159 -15.98 -5.73 -7.72
C ALA A 159 -16.61 -4.77 -6.70
N SER A 160 -15.82 -4.07 -5.88
CA SER A 160 -16.30 -3.04 -4.97
C SER A 160 -16.74 -1.75 -5.69
N GLY A 161 -16.44 -1.61 -6.98
CA GLY A 161 -16.77 -0.43 -7.78
C GLY A 161 -15.63 0.56 -7.96
N HIS A 162 -14.41 0.22 -7.50
CA HIS A 162 -13.24 1.06 -7.74
C HIS A 162 -11.97 0.22 -7.95
N TRP A 163 -11.05 0.70 -8.78
CA TRP A 163 -9.78 0.03 -9.13
C TRP A 163 -8.54 0.66 -8.49
N GLY A 164 -8.64 1.87 -7.95
CA GLY A 164 -7.52 2.62 -7.38
C GLY A 164 -7.25 2.26 -5.92
N VAL A 165 -6.07 2.62 -5.44
CA VAL A 165 -5.65 2.43 -4.05
C VAL A 165 -5.15 3.75 -3.44
N PRO A 166 -5.36 3.95 -2.14
CA PRO A 166 -6.11 3.11 -1.21
C PRO A 166 -7.63 3.24 -1.42
N THR A 167 -8.34 2.12 -1.34
CA THR A 167 -9.81 2.12 -1.27
C THR A 167 -10.22 1.40 0.03
N LEU A 168 -10.98 2.09 0.88
CA LEU A 168 -11.67 1.49 2.01
C LEU A 168 -13.04 1.03 1.52
N VAL A 169 -13.43 -0.20 1.89
CA VAL A 169 -14.76 -0.73 1.57
C VAL A 169 -15.47 -1.06 2.88
N PHE A 170 -16.65 -0.49 3.08
CA PHE A 170 -17.51 -0.76 4.21
C PHE A 170 -18.89 -1.18 3.72
N ASN A 171 -19.36 -2.36 4.11
CA ASN A 171 -20.65 -2.93 3.67
C ASN A 171 -20.87 -2.88 2.15
N GLY A 172 -19.80 -3.07 1.34
CA GLY A 172 -19.84 -3.01 -0.12
C GLY A 172 -19.74 -1.58 -0.71
N GLU A 173 -19.73 -0.53 0.11
CA GLU A 173 -19.58 0.86 -0.32
C GLU A 173 -18.09 1.23 -0.39
N PRO A 174 -17.52 1.63 -1.55
CA PRO A 174 -16.12 2.01 -1.69
C PRO A 174 -15.88 3.49 -1.37
N PHE A 175 -14.78 3.77 -0.68
CA PHE A 175 -14.28 5.11 -0.38
C PHE A 175 -12.84 5.20 -0.89
N PHE A 176 -12.64 5.79 -2.06
CA PHE A 176 -11.33 5.89 -2.69
C PHE A 176 -10.58 7.12 -2.23
N GLY A 177 -9.34 6.90 -1.80
CA GLY A 177 -8.43 7.96 -1.38
C GLY A 177 -8.42 8.18 0.13
N GLN A 178 -7.30 8.68 0.63
CA GLN A 178 -7.13 8.98 2.05
C GLN A 178 -8.01 10.16 2.52
N ASP A 179 -8.44 11.01 1.61
CA ASP A 179 -9.31 12.16 1.86
C ASP A 179 -10.78 11.76 2.05
N ARG A 180 -11.10 10.48 1.86
CA ARG A 180 -12.43 9.92 2.11
C ARG A 180 -12.56 9.18 3.44
N ILE A 181 -11.49 9.08 4.23
CA ILE A 181 -11.52 8.36 5.52
C ILE A 181 -12.56 8.97 6.46
N ASP A 182 -12.64 10.29 6.57
CA ASP A 182 -13.60 10.96 7.46
C ASP A 182 -15.05 10.72 6.99
N MET A 183 -15.28 10.65 5.68
CA MET A 183 -16.57 10.30 5.10
C MET A 183 -16.93 8.83 5.37
N ALA A 184 -15.96 7.93 5.30
CA ALA A 184 -16.15 6.52 5.66
C ALA A 184 -16.47 6.37 7.15
N ILE A 185 -15.78 7.10 8.04
CA ILE A 185 -16.09 7.12 9.47
C ILE A 185 -17.54 7.58 9.69
N TRP A 186 -17.94 8.70 9.09
CA TRP A 186 -19.31 9.19 9.16
C TRP A 186 -20.32 8.11 8.73
N ARG A 187 -20.05 7.39 7.63
CA ARG A 187 -20.93 6.30 7.16
C ARG A 187 -20.99 5.16 8.17
N MET A 188 -19.86 4.74 8.72
CA MET A 188 -19.80 3.68 9.72
C MET A 188 -20.53 4.07 11.02
N GLU A 189 -20.49 5.35 11.43
CA GLU A 189 -21.22 5.86 12.58
C GLU A 189 -22.74 5.76 12.39
N GLN A 190 -23.25 5.92 11.15
CA GLN A 190 -24.68 5.70 10.86
C GLN A 190 -25.10 4.23 11.06
N GLU A 191 -24.13 3.30 11.01
CA GLU A 191 -24.31 1.85 11.19
C GLU A 191 -23.86 1.39 12.60
N GLY A 192 -23.62 2.33 13.51
CA GLY A 192 -23.35 2.04 14.92
C GLY A 192 -21.86 1.93 15.28
N LEU A 193 -20.95 2.45 14.48
CA LEU A 193 -19.54 2.57 14.88
C LEU A 193 -19.44 3.44 16.13
N VAL A 194 -18.75 2.94 17.14
CA VAL A 194 -18.51 3.66 18.40
C VAL A 194 -17.02 3.92 18.62
N ARG A 195 -16.71 5.06 19.21
CA ARG A 195 -15.38 5.37 19.71
C ARG A 195 -15.09 4.54 20.96
N ARG A 196 -13.85 4.06 21.08
CA ARG A 196 -13.36 3.35 22.27
C ARG A 196 -13.15 4.30 23.44
#